data_046c98f6c5b30c8d5b992050a72a897a
#
_entry.id   046c98f6c5b30c8d5b992050a72a897a
#
_cell.length_a   1.000
_cell.length_b   1.000
_cell.length_c   1.000
_cell.angle_alpha   90.00
_cell.angle_beta   90.00
_cell.angle_gamma   90.00
#
_symmetry.space_group_name_H-M   'P 1'
#
loop_
_entity.id
_entity.type
_entity.pdbx_description
1 polymer ?
#
loop_
_entity_poly.entity_id
_entity_poly.type
_entity_poly.pdbx_seq_one_letter_code
_entity_poly.pdbx_strand_id
1 'polypeptide(L)'
;FVLGEGAGVMVLEEYEHARARGAKIYAELCGFGMSGDAYHMTAPNMDGPRRCMNNALRDAGLNADQIQYVNAHGTSTPLGDKNETEAIKAALGDHAKKVVVNSTKSMTGHLLGGAGGLESVFTVLALHHQKSPPTINIFNQDPECDLDYCANAARDLKISYAVKNNFGFGGTNGTLIFGNTP
;
A
#
# COMPACT_ATOMS: atom_id res chain seq x y z
N PHE A 1 10.02 9.01 12.18
CA PHE A 1 9.83 7.56 12.06
C PHE A 1 10.83 6.79 12.93
N VAL A 2 10.56 5.51 13.19
CA VAL A 2 11.45 4.61 13.92
C VAL A 2 12.09 3.65 12.92
N LEU A 3 13.41 3.49 12.98
CA LEU A 3 14.13 2.52 12.15
C LEU A 3 13.79 1.10 12.62
N GLY A 4 13.34 0.28 11.69
CA GLY A 4 13.08 -1.14 11.90
C GLY A 4 14.05 -2.00 11.11
N GLU A 5 14.10 -3.29 11.43
CA GLU A 5 14.87 -4.29 10.69
C GLU A 5 13.99 -5.50 10.36
N GLY A 6 14.33 -6.19 9.29
CA GLY A 6 13.58 -7.38 8.84
C GLY A 6 13.70 -7.59 7.34
N ALA A 7 12.99 -8.60 6.86
CA ALA A 7 12.88 -8.93 5.45
C ALA A 7 11.52 -9.56 5.14
N GLY A 8 11.05 -9.41 3.90
CA GLY A 8 9.92 -10.13 3.34
C GLY A 8 10.33 -10.74 2.01
N VAL A 9 10.01 -12.01 1.82
CA VAL A 9 10.28 -12.74 0.58
C VAL A 9 8.98 -13.34 0.07
N MET A 10 8.66 -13.07 -1.18
CA MET A 10 7.53 -13.67 -1.88
C MET A 10 8.02 -14.53 -3.03
N VAL A 11 7.41 -15.68 -3.22
CA VAL A 11 7.62 -16.52 -4.41
C VAL A 11 6.57 -16.12 -5.44
N LEU A 12 7.00 -15.59 -6.56
CA LEU A 12 6.16 -15.29 -7.71
C LEU A 12 6.22 -16.47 -8.69
N GLU A 13 5.08 -16.92 -9.11
CA GLU A 13 4.93 -18.09 -9.98
C GLU A 13 3.80 -17.85 -10.97
N GLU A 14 3.96 -18.35 -12.18
CA GLU A 14 2.90 -18.28 -13.19
C GLU A 14 1.68 -19.11 -12.74
N TYR A 15 0.49 -18.55 -12.95
CA TYR A 15 -0.75 -19.07 -12.37
C TYR A 15 -1.05 -20.55 -12.74
N GLU A 16 -0.99 -20.90 -14.02
CA GLU A 16 -1.30 -22.27 -14.44
C GLU A 16 -0.23 -23.27 -13.98
N HIS A 17 1.03 -22.85 -13.89
CA HIS A 17 2.11 -23.65 -13.32
C HIS A 17 1.85 -23.92 -11.81
N ALA A 18 1.49 -22.90 -11.04
CA ALA A 18 1.16 -23.04 -9.62
C ALA A 18 -0.03 -24.00 -9.42
N ARG A 19 -1.10 -23.83 -10.21
CA ARG A 19 -2.28 -24.71 -10.19
C ARG A 19 -1.94 -26.15 -10.52
N ALA A 20 -1.16 -26.38 -11.58
CA ALA A 20 -0.83 -27.73 -12.07
C ALA A 20 -0.09 -28.57 -11.01
N ARG A 21 0.72 -27.92 -10.15
CA ARG A 21 1.41 -28.61 -9.05
C ARG A 21 0.65 -28.58 -7.72
N GLY A 22 -0.58 -28.07 -7.68
CA GLY A 22 -1.39 -27.99 -6.48
C GLY A 22 -0.88 -27.01 -5.43
N ALA A 23 -0.19 -25.94 -5.84
CA ALA A 23 0.31 -24.92 -4.93
C ALA A 23 -0.83 -24.15 -4.26
N LYS A 24 -0.64 -23.78 -2.99
CA LYS A 24 -1.50 -22.79 -2.35
C LYS A 24 -1.15 -21.40 -2.89
N ILE A 25 -2.11 -20.76 -3.55
CA ILE A 25 -1.98 -19.40 -4.06
C ILE A 25 -2.64 -18.46 -3.04
N TYR A 26 -1.90 -17.45 -2.58
CA TYR A 26 -2.38 -16.49 -1.57
C TYR A 26 -3.05 -15.28 -2.18
N ALA A 27 -2.54 -14.81 -3.31
CA ALA A 27 -3.03 -13.65 -4.04
C ALA A 27 -2.47 -13.66 -5.46
N GLU A 28 -3.03 -12.83 -6.32
CA GLU A 28 -2.48 -12.50 -7.64
C GLU A 28 -1.78 -11.15 -7.56
N LEU A 29 -0.58 -11.01 -8.17
CA LEU A 29 0.04 -9.72 -8.43
C LEU A 29 -0.53 -9.17 -9.73
N CYS A 30 -1.51 -8.26 -9.60
CA CYS A 30 -2.30 -7.79 -10.72
C CYS A 30 -1.69 -6.61 -11.47
N GLY A 31 -0.92 -5.76 -10.79
CA GLY A 31 -0.40 -4.56 -11.40
C GLY A 31 0.76 -3.92 -10.67
N PHE A 32 1.53 -3.17 -11.45
CA PHE A 32 2.72 -2.46 -11.00
C PHE A 32 2.77 -1.05 -11.58
N GLY A 33 3.14 -0.08 -10.77
CA GLY A 33 3.37 1.30 -11.18
C GLY A 33 4.68 1.84 -10.64
N MET A 34 5.33 2.67 -11.44
CA MET A 34 6.52 3.44 -11.05
C MET A 34 6.36 4.89 -11.45
N SER A 35 7.05 5.76 -10.71
CA SER A 35 7.28 7.16 -11.10
C SER A 35 8.52 7.71 -10.41
N GLY A 36 9.08 8.78 -10.99
CA GLY A 36 10.10 9.58 -10.34
C GLY A 36 9.58 11.01 -10.14
N ASP A 37 9.86 11.62 -8.98
CA ASP A 37 9.44 12.99 -8.70
C ASP A 37 10.35 14.03 -9.36
N ALA A 38 11.66 13.75 -9.38
CA ALA A 38 12.71 14.71 -9.79
C ALA A 38 12.57 16.08 -9.10
N TYR A 39 12.05 16.09 -7.86
CA TYR A 39 11.70 17.29 -7.12
C TYR A 39 12.75 17.67 -6.06
N HIS A 40 13.00 16.78 -5.11
CA HIS A 40 13.93 17.00 -4.01
C HIS A 40 14.45 15.66 -3.47
N MET A 41 15.65 15.67 -2.88
CA MET A 41 16.30 14.45 -2.38
C MET A 41 15.50 13.75 -1.27
N THR A 42 14.86 14.50 -0.39
CA THR A 42 14.13 13.94 0.77
C THR A 42 12.71 14.48 0.95
N ALA A 43 12.38 15.65 0.36
CA ALA A 43 11.04 16.20 0.45
C ALA A 43 10.09 15.49 -0.52
N PRO A 44 8.98 14.92 -0.02
CA PRO A 44 8.01 14.25 -0.88
C PRO A 44 7.23 15.25 -1.73
N ASN A 45 6.76 14.77 -2.88
CA ASN A 45 5.84 15.48 -3.76
C ASN A 45 4.58 14.61 -3.94
N MET A 46 3.42 15.20 -4.04
CA MET A 46 2.15 14.49 -4.22
C MET A 46 1.98 13.92 -5.63
N ASP A 47 2.52 14.59 -6.66
CA ASP A 47 2.30 14.21 -8.06
C ASP A 47 2.93 12.87 -8.44
N GLY A 48 4.16 12.59 -7.99
CA GLY A 48 4.83 11.33 -8.25
C GLY A 48 4.06 10.13 -7.69
N PRO A 49 3.74 10.10 -6.40
CA PRO A 49 2.88 9.08 -5.80
C PRO A 49 1.54 8.88 -6.50
N ARG A 50 0.85 9.98 -6.85
CA ARG A 50 -0.41 9.92 -7.63
C ARG A 50 -0.22 9.23 -8.98
N ARG A 51 0.80 9.64 -9.74
CA ARG A 51 1.11 9.01 -11.05
C ARG A 51 1.48 7.54 -10.90
N CYS A 52 2.22 7.20 -9.84
CA CYS A 52 2.61 5.84 -9.54
C CYS A 52 1.39 4.93 -9.33
N MET A 53 0.44 5.34 -8.47
CA MET A 53 -0.81 4.62 -8.25
C MET A 53 -1.67 4.52 -9.52
N ASN A 54 -1.80 5.60 -10.28
CA ASN A 54 -2.53 5.57 -11.55
C ASN A 54 -1.90 4.64 -12.59
N ASN A 55 -0.58 4.57 -12.63
CA ASN A 55 0.13 3.63 -13.50
C ASN A 55 -0.16 2.18 -13.09
N ALA A 56 -0.15 1.88 -11.78
CA ALA A 56 -0.47 0.55 -11.27
C ALA A 56 -1.93 0.15 -11.57
N LEU A 57 -2.89 1.05 -11.38
CA LEU A 57 -4.30 0.81 -11.74
C LEU A 57 -4.47 0.52 -13.24
N ARG A 58 -3.79 1.29 -14.08
CA ARG A 58 -3.81 1.08 -15.54
C ARG A 58 -3.20 -0.25 -15.93
N ASP A 59 -2.07 -0.62 -15.35
CA ASP A 59 -1.39 -1.90 -15.60
C ASP A 59 -2.27 -3.08 -15.18
N ALA A 60 -2.96 -2.97 -14.03
CA ALA A 60 -3.91 -3.96 -13.55
C ALA A 60 -5.23 -3.99 -14.33
N GLY A 61 -5.52 -3.01 -15.20
CA GLY A 61 -6.83 -2.89 -15.86
C GLY A 61 -7.98 -2.59 -14.90
N LEU A 62 -7.71 -1.96 -13.77
CA LEU A 62 -8.68 -1.69 -12.71
C LEU A 62 -9.08 -0.21 -12.65
N ASN A 63 -10.33 0.01 -12.25
CA ASN A 63 -10.83 1.32 -11.85
C ASN A 63 -10.58 1.57 -10.35
N ALA A 64 -10.53 2.83 -9.96
CA ALA A 64 -10.30 3.24 -8.58
C ALA A 64 -11.33 2.66 -7.59
N ASP A 65 -12.58 2.53 -7.99
CA ASP A 65 -13.69 2.02 -7.17
C ASP A 65 -13.62 0.52 -6.85
N GLN A 66 -12.70 -0.20 -7.47
CA GLN A 66 -12.44 -1.60 -7.22
C GLN A 66 -11.43 -1.86 -6.09
N ILE A 67 -10.81 -0.80 -5.54
CA ILE A 67 -9.83 -0.90 -4.44
C ILE A 67 -10.54 -0.78 -3.09
N GLN A 68 -10.27 -1.69 -2.15
CA GLN A 68 -10.81 -1.62 -0.79
C GLN A 68 -9.77 -1.32 0.27
N TYR A 69 -8.50 -1.60 0.00
CA TYR A 69 -7.43 -1.50 0.99
C TYR A 69 -6.15 -0.90 0.39
N VAL A 70 -5.53 -0.02 1.14
CA VAL A 70 -4.20 0.55 0.84
C VAL A 70 -3.26 0.33 2.01
N ASN A 71 -2.20 -0.45 1.81
CA ASN A 71 -1.04 -0.45 2.68
C ASN A 71 -0.14 0.70 2.26
N ALA A 72 -0.20 1.78 3.01
CA ALA A 72 0.49 3.03 2.70
C ALA A 72 1.99 2.95 2.98
N HIS A 73 2.75 3.85 2.36
CA HIS A 73 4.13 4.11 2.77
C HIS A 73 4.19 4.64 4.20
N GLY A 74 3.38 5.65 4.54
CA GLY A 74 3.01 6.08 5.89
C GLY A 74 4.14 6.05 6.91
N THR A 75 5.13 6.96 6.78
CA THR A 75 6.36 6.94 7.59
C THR A 75 6.24 7.67 8.92
N SER A 76 5.09 8.24 9.24
CA SER A 76 4.88 9.11 10.41
C SER A 76 5.76 10.37 10.35
N THR A 77 5.83 10.97 9.18
CA THR A 77 6.44 12.29 8.99
C THR A 77 5.36 13.30 8.60
N PRO A 78 5.37 14.54 9.14
CA PRO A 78 4.27 15.49 8.92
C PRO A 78 3.96 15.73 7.45
N LEU A 79 4.98 15.95 6.64
CA LEU A 79 4.82 16.22 5.21
C LEU A 79 4.53 14.94 4.41
N GLY A 80 5.15 13.82 4.80
CA GLY A 80 4.99 12.54 4.09
C GLY A 80 3.57 12.00 4.17
N ASP A 81 3.02 11.92 5.36
CA ASP A 81 1.69 11.35 5.60
C ASP A 81 0.59 12.21 4.96
N LYS A 82 0.73 13.54 5.04
CA LYS A 82 -0.18 14.48 4.38
C LYS A 82 -0.12 14.34 2.85
N ASN A 83 1.07 14.34 2.27
CA ASN A 83 1.23 14.21 0.82
C ASN A 83 0.71 12.87 0.30
N GLU A 84 0.92 11.78 1.03
CA GLU A 84 0.38 10.48 0.65
C GLU A 84 -1.14 10.45 0.75
N THR A 85 -1.73 11.06 1.79
CA THR A 85 -3.18 11.23 1.91
C THR A 85 -3.76 11.94 0.68
N GLU A 86 -3.17 13.07 0.30
CA GLU A 86 -3.61 13.82 -0.88
C GLU A 86 -3.38 13.04 -2.19
N ALA A 87 -2.28 12.31 -2.30
CA ALA A 87 -2.01 11.46 -3.46
C ALA A 87 -3.03 10.32 -3.60
N ILE A 88 -3.42 9.67 -2.50
CA ILE A 88 -4.46 8.64 -2.47
C ILE A 88 -5.81 9.24 -2.90
N LYS A 89 -6.18 10.40 -2.34
CA LYS A 89 -7.41 11.11 -2.72
C LYS A 89 -7.41 11.48 -4.20
N ALA A 90 -6.30 11.97 -4.73
CA ALA A 90 -6.17 12.34 -6.12
C ALA A 90 -6.16 11.13 -7.09
N ALA A 91 -5.66 9.97 -6.65
CA ALA A 91 -5.64 8.75 -7.47
C ALA A 91 -6.98 8.00 -7.45
N LEU A 92 -7.66 7.96 -6.29
CA LEU A 92 -8.90 7.20 -6.11
C LEU A 92 -10.17 8.06 -6.19
N GLY A 93 -10.04 9.38 -6.26
CA GLY A 93 -11.18 10.30 -6.32
C GLY A 93 -12.10 10.17 -5.11
N ASP A 94 -13.40 10.31 -5.31
CA ASP A 94 -14.41 10.20 -4.24
C ASP A 94 -14.41 8.82 -3.55
N HIS A 95 -13.87 7.80 -4.21
CA HIS A 95 -13.78 6.46 -3.64
C HIS A 95 -12.76 6.38 -2.50
N ALA A 96 -11.77 7.28 -2.43
CA ALA A 96 -10.77 7.31 -1.35
C ALA A 96 -11.38 7.32 0.05
N LYS A 97 -12.56 7.93 0.22
CA LYS A 97 -13.29 7.95 1.50
C LYS A 97 -13.92 6.61 1.91
N LYS A 98 -13.96 5.64 0.99
CA LYS A 98 -14.50 4.29 1.23
C LYS A 98 -13.40 3.24 1.39
N VAL A 99 -12.16 3.63 1.16
CA VAL A 99 -11.00 2.74 1.23
C VAL A 99 -10.41 2.76 2.63
N VAL A 100 -10.04 1.60 3.13
CA VAL A 100 -9.26 1.49 4.36
C VAL A 100 -7.79 1.65 4.03
N VAL A 101 -7.15 2.59 4.68
CA VAL A 101 -5.71 2.85 4.56
C VAL A 101 -5.04 2.43 5.88
N ASN A 102 -3.87 1.82 5.83
CA ASN A 102 -3.09 1.66 7.05
C ASN A 102 -1.59 1.78 6.77
N SER A 103 -0.81 2.04 7.81
CA SER A 103 0.64 1.87 7.78
C SER A 103 1.07 0.85 8.82
N THR A 104 1.56 -0.29 8.34
CA THR A 104 2.15 -1.32 9.20
C THR A 104 3.47 -0.89 9.82
N LYS A 105 4.08 0.20 9.33
CA LYS A 105 5.26 0.82 9.95
C LYS A 105 4.98 1.32 11.37
N SER A 106 3.72 1.58 11.70
CA SER A 106 3.32 1.88 13.09
C SER A 106 3.67 0.76 14.08
N MET A 107 3.77 -0.48 13.59
CA MET A 107 4.09 -1.67 14.39
C MET A 107 5.53 -2.15 14.19
N THR A 108 6.07 -2.05 12.98
CA THR A 108 7.37 -2.64 12.62
C THR A 108 8.52 -1.63 12.54
N GLY A 109 8.22 -0.35 12.57
CA GLY A 109 9.17 0.68 12.14
C GLY A 109 9.39 0.66 10.62
N HIS A 110 10.32 1.45 10.16
CA HIS A 110 10.66 1.60 8.75
C HIS A 110 11.94 0.86 8.39
N LEU A 111 11.83 -0.21 7.60
CA LEU A 111 12.96 -1.07 7.22
C LEU A 111 13.75 -0.54 6.01
N LEU A 112 13.51 0.70 5.59
CA LEU A 112 14.13 1.29 4.40
C LEU A 112 13.94 0.40 3.16
N GLY A 113 15.01 -0.12 2.55
CA GLY A 113 14.94 -1.00 1.39
C GLY A 113 14.18 -2.31 1.62
N GLY A 114 14.13 -2.81 2.86
CA GLY A 114 13.37 -4.03 3.22
C GLY A 114 11.87 -3.81 3.41
N ALA A 115 11.43 -2.56 3.58
CA ALA A 115 10.04 -2.22 3.91
C ALA A 115 9.05 -2.74 2.86
N GLY A 116 9.36 -2.56 1.58
CA GLY A 116 8.47 -2.96 0.50
C GLY A 116 8.19 -4.47 0.46
N GLY A 117 9.21 -5.29 0.67
CA GLY A 117 9.07 -6.75 0.72
C GLY A 117 8.19 -7.20 1.89
N LEU A 118 8.51 -6.74 3.12
CA LEU A 118 7.74 -7.09 4.32
C LEU A 118 6.27 -6.64 4.21
N GLU A 119 6.05 -5.40 3.81
CA GLU A 119 4.71 -4.82 3.71
C GLU A 119 3.88 -5.45 2.59
N SER A 120 4.51 -5.92 1.52
CA SER A 120 3.84 -6.70 0.48
C SER A 120 3.34 -8.04 1.03
N VAL A 121 4.12 -8.72 1.86
CA VAL A 121 3.67 -9.93 2.57
C VAL A 121 2.46 -9.61 3.45
N PHE A 122 2.48 -8.52 4.23
CA PHE A 122 1.33 -8.10 5.03
C PHE A 122 0.10 -7.77 4.20
N THR A 123 0.29 -7.14 3.04
CA THR A 123 -0.82 -6.81 2.12
C THR A 123 -1.46 -8.07 1.56
N VAL A 124 -0.66 -9.05 1.14
CA VAL A 124 -1.13 -10.37 0.69
C VAL A 124 -1.87 -11.11 1.81
N LEU A 125 -1.35 -11.07 3.03
CA LEU A 125 -2.01 -11.70 4.19
C LEU A 125 -3.30 -10.98 4.57
N ALA A 126 -3.36 -9.65 4.49
CA ALA A 126 -4.59 -8.88 4.72
C ALA A 126 -5.67 -9.29 3.73
N LEU A 127 -5.32 -9.42 2.45
CA LEU A 127 -6.19 -9.92 1.39
C LEU A 127 -6.63 -11.37 1.67
N HIS A 128 -5.70 -12.26 1.98
CA HIS A 128 -5.98 -13.67 2.23
C HIS A 128 -6.89 -13.91 3.44
N HIS A 129 -6.67 -13.16 4.52
CA HIS A 129 -7.44 -13.27 5.75
C HIS A 129 -8.66 -12.34 5.81
N GLN A 130 -8.88 -11.51 4.78
CA GLN A 130 -9.97 -10.54 4.72
C GLN A 130 -10.01 -9.64 5.96
N LYS A 131 -8.84 -9.12 6.33
CA LYS A 131 -8.65 -8.34 7.56
C LYS A 131 -7.63 -7.23 7.34
N SER A 132 -8.00 -5.99 7.68
CA SER A 132 -7.04 -4.88 7.72
C SER A 132 -6.26 -4.91 9.03
N PRO A 133 -4.92 -4.92 9.01
CA PRO A 133 -4.13 -4.61 10.18
C PRO A 133 -4.32 -3.15 10.59
N PRO A 134 -4.06 -2.79 11.85
CA PRO A 134 -4.25 -1.42 12.32
C PRO A 134 -3.08 -0.51 11.95
N THR A 135 -3.32 0.79 11.94
CA THR A 135 -2.31 1.80 12.23
C THR A 135 -2.39 2.10 13.73
N ILE A 136 -1.41 1.65 14.50
CA ILE A 136 -1.41 1.86 15.97
C ILE A 136 -0.86 3.24 16.34
N ASN A 137 -1.12 3.66 17.59
CA ASN A 137 -0.66 4.94 18.17
C ASN A 137 -1.34 6.19 17.59
N ILE A 138 -2.51 6.05 16.99
CA ILE A 138 -3.33 7.20 16.60
C ILE A 138 -4.25 7.54 17.76
N PHE A 139 -3.88 8.55 18.56
CA PHE A 139 -4.70 9.06 19.65
C PHE A 139 -5.46 10.32 19.25
N ASN A 140 -4.85 11.14 18.39
CA ASN A 140 -5.47 12.32 17.80
C ASN A 140 -5.12 12.34 16.32
N GLN A 141 -6.08 12.00 15.47
CA GLN A 141 -5.89 12.00 14.03
C GLN A 141 -5.73 13.43 13.52
N ASP A 142 -4.70 13.68 12.72
CA ASP A 142 -4.50 14.98 12.07
C ASP A 142 -5.68 15.26 11.12
N PRO A 143 -6.33 16.43 11.21
CA PRO A 143 -7.45 16.78 10.33
C PRO A 143 -7.06 16.87 8.85
N GLU A 144 -5.79 17.07 8.50
CA GLU A 144 -5.31 17.03 7.13
C GLU A 144 -5.10 15.59 6.61
N CYS A 145 -5.03 14.62 7.52
CA CYS A 145 -5.04 13.19 7.22
C CYS A 145 -6.45 12.64 7.50
N ASP A 146 -7.38 12.87 6.61
CA ASP A 146 -8.84 12.71 6.82
C ASP A 146 -9.44 11.43 6.21
N LEU A 147 -8.63 10.40 5.95
CA LEU A 147 -9.07 9.08 5.50
C LEU A 147 -9.30 8.12 6.68
N ASP A 148 -9.78 6.93 6.38
CA ASP A 148 -9.92 5.86 7.35
C ASP A 148 -8.60 5.08 7.49
N TYR A 149 -7.86 5.33 8.57
CA TYR A 149 -6.55 4.72 8.81
C TYR A 149 -6.59 3.43 9.64
N CYS A 150 -7.74 2.81 9.84
CA CYS A 150 -7.88 1.60 10.66
C CYS A 150 -7.21 1.78 12.03
N ALA A 151 -7.57 2.86 12.75
CA ALA A 151 -6.83 3.30 13.94
C ALA A 151 -6.88 2.27 15.07
N ASN A 152 -5.71 1.91 15.58
CA ASN A 152 -5.43 1.18 16.83
C ASN A 152 -5.96 -0.26 16.95
N ALA A 153 -6.89 -0.69 16.12
CA ALA A 153 -7.44 -2.05 16.17
C ALA A 153 -7.60 -2.64 14.75
N ALA A 154 -7.17 -3.89 14.57
CA ALA A 154 -7.44 -4.63 13.34
C ALA A 154 -8.95 -4.86 13.20
N ARG A 155 -9.45 -4.87 11.96
CA ARG A 155 -10.85 -5.13 11.69
C ARG A 155 -11.05 -6.02 10.46
N ASP A 156 -12.15 -6.73 10.44
CA ASP A 156 -12.57 -7.49 9.28
C ASP A 156 -12.91 -6.53 8.14
N LEU A 157 -12.46 -6.87 6.95
CA LEU A 157 -12.63 -6.06 5.75
C LEU A 157 -12.72 -6.96 4.53
N LYS A 158 -13.80 -6.85 3.77
CA LYS A 158 -13.90 -7.56 2.49
C LYS A 158 -12.99 -6.87 1.48
N ILE A 159 -11.93 -7.56 1.05
CA ILE A 159 -10.91 -7.05 0.14
C ILE A 159 -10.91 -7.91 -1.12
N SER A 160 -11.19 -7.29 -2.26
CA SER A 160 -10.98 -7.91 -3.58
C SER A 160 -9.64 -7.49 -4.17
N TYR A 161 -9.30 -6.21 -4.02
CA TYR A 161 -8.03 -5.65 -4.47
C TYR A 161 -7.41 -4.74 -3.41
N ALA A 162 -6.10 -4.88 -3.25
CA ALA A 162 -5.29 -4.14 -2.30
C ALA A 162 -4.12 -3.44 -3.01
N VAL A 163 -3.87 -2.20 -2.63
CA VAL A 163 -2.72 -1.40 -3.08
C VAL A 163 -1.63 -1.43 -2.02
N LYS A 164 -0.37 -1.52 -2.44
CA LYS A 164 0.82 -1.37 -1.61
C LYS A 164 1.72 -0.27 -2.17
N ASN A 165 1.95 0.77 -1.38
CA ASN A 165 2.75 1.94 -1.77
C ASN A 165 4.12 1.96 -1.10
N ASN A 166 5.15 2.35 -1.87
CA ASN A 166 6.46 2.75 -1.36
C ASN A 166 6.92 4.02 -2.07
N PHE A 167 7.22 5.05 -1.28
CA PHE A 167 7.67 6.35 -1.78
C PHE A 167 9.01 6.70 -1.12
N GLY A 168 10.09 6.47 -1.86
CA GLY A 168 11.45 6.56 -1.34
C GLY A 168 12.10 7.92 -1.53
N PHE A 169 13.18 8.14 -0.78
CA PHE A 169 14.07 9.27 -0.99
C PHE A 169 14.58 9.32 -2.43
N GLY A 170 14.84 10.53 -2.93
CA GLY A 170 15.13 10.77 -4.34
C GLY A 170 13.88 10.81 -5.22
N GLY A 171 12.68 10.66 -4.62
CA GLY A 171 11.41 10.66 -5.35
C GLY A 171 11.17 9.40 -6.15
N THR A 172 11.77 8.28 -5.75
CA THR A 172 11.51 6.97 -6.37
C THR A 172 10.24 6.36 -5.78
N ASN A 173 9.21 6.19 -6.60
CA ASN A 173 7.90 5.68 -6.19
C ASN A 173 7.61 4.34 -6.84
N GLY A 174 7.06 3.41 -6.05
CA GLY A 174 6.59 2.09 -6.48
C GLY A 174 5.24 1.77 -5.87
N THR A 175 4.32 1.26 -6.68
CA THR A 175 3.01 0.78 -6.25
C THR A 175 2.77 -0.61 -6.81
N LEU A 176 2.30 -1.53 -5.97
CA LEU A 176 1.84 -2.85 -6.37
C LEU A 176 0.34 -2.97 -6.13
N ILE A 177 -0.34 -3.75 -6.96
CA ILE A 177 -1.75 -4.12 -6.74
C ILE A 177 -1.84 -5.64 -6.65
N PHE A 178 -2.45 -6.10 -5.57
CA PHE A 178 -2.75 -7.51 -5.32
C PHE A 178 -4.25 -7.74 -5.37
N GLY A 179 -4.66 -8.86 -5.96
CA GLY A 179 -6.05 -9.28 -6.04
C GLY A 179 -6.27 -10.67 -5.48
N ASN A 180 -7.54 -11.01 -5.21
CA ASN A 180 -7.90 -12.39 -4.93
C ASN A 180 -7.58 -13.27 -6.14
N THR A 181 -7.21 -14.52 -5.87
CA THR A 181 -7.05 -15.52 -6.93
C THR A 181 -8.39 -15.78 -7.63
N PRO A 182 -8.36 -15.95 -8.95
CA PRO A 182 -9.55 -16.32 -9.72
C PRO A 182 -10.26 -17.57 -9.23
#